data_644df415e0064f4ee89df6b196f2fae1
#
_entry.id   644df415e0064f4ee89df6b196f2fae1
#
_cell.length_a   1.000
_cell.length_b   1.000
_cell.length_c   1.000
_cell.angle_alpha   90.00
_cell.angle_beta   90.00
_cell.angle_gamma   90.00
#
_symmetry.space_group_name_H-M   'P 1'
#
loop_
_entity.id
_entity.type
_entity.pdbx_description
1 polymer ?
#
loop_
_entity_poly.entity_id
_entity_poly.type
_entity_poly.pdbx_seq_one_letter_code
_entity_poly.pdbx_strand_id
1 'polypeptide(L)'
;VTGIEALGEVLRRHRRDASLSVELVESGPRLLPGLPPALDADLRRLCEPYAVNFRTATAIAAVSAQGVRLAEGTRLRSELTLWTAGLAPPPLLRESGLARSAQGWADVRPTLQSRHFDNVFVAGDAAQLPRAVAKQAYNAIDMGALAAANAARFLGGRALQPFKPAPKPVLVAFGDLQTYLVAGRTVLASQVLAAAKEGVHQAFMLQMAPGGVVSALPAAAGRLWQSWRRLALPQLLSLADFRKLPDCKPVRRL
;
A
#
# COMPACT_ATOMS: atom_id res chain seq x y z
N VAL A 1 2.55 -0.60 4.83
CA VAL A 1 2.46 -1.74 3.88
C VAL A 1 3.70 -1.80 3.02
N THR A 2 4.04 -0.74 2.27
CA THR A 2 5.16 -0.70 1.32
C THR A 2 6.49 -1.18 1.92
N GLY A 3 6.83 -0.76 3.15
CA GLY A 3 8.06 -1.21 3.82
C GLY A 3 8.11 -2.70 4.08
N ILE A 4 6.98 -3.30 4.46
CA ILE A 4 6.87 -4.75 4.65
C ILE A 4 7.01 -5.50 3.32
N GLU A 5 6.39 -5.01 2.25
CA GLU A 5 6.54 -5.61 0.92
C GLU A 5 7.97 -5.48 0.40
N ALA A 6 8.62 -4.33 0.62
CA ALA A 6 10.03 -4.13 0.29
C ALA A 6 10.94 -5.10 1.07
N LEU A 7 10.72 -5.26 2.38
CA LEU A 7 11.45 -6.24 3.19
C LEU A 7 11.28 -7.65 2.63
N GLY A 8 10.05 -8.04 2.28
CA GLY A 8 9.76 -9.34 1.66
C GLY A 8 10.55 -9.57 0.37
N GLU A 9 10.68 -8.55 -0.50
CA GLU A 9 11.46 -8.63 -1.73
C GLU A 9 12.97 -8.67 -1.47
N VAL A 10 13.46 -7.94 -0.47
CA VAL A 10 14.88 -8.01 -0.03
C VAL A 10 15.18 -9.43 0.45
N LEU A 11 14.37 -10.00 1.32
CA LEU A 11 14.55 -11.37 1.81
C LEU A 11 14.44 -12.39 0.67
N ARG A 12 13.49 -12.25 -0.25
CA ARG A 12 13.37 -13.15 -1.40
C ARG A 12 14.64 -13.24 -2.22
N ARG A 13 15.35 -12.11 -2.37
CA ARG A 13 16.55 -12.04 -3.21
C ARG A 13 17.85 -12.34 -2.45
N HIS A 14 17.94 -11.92 -1.20
CA HIS A 14 19.20 -11.83 -0.46
C HIS A 14 19.23 -12.61 0.85
N ARG A 15 18.17 -13.37 1.23
CA ARG A 15 18.12 -14.09 2.52
C ARG A 15 19.22 -15.14 2.74
N ARG A 16 19.95 -15.52 1.70
CA ARG A 16 21.13 -16.42 1.78
C ARG A 16 22.44 -15.69 1.93
N ASP A 17 22.42 -14.37 1.83
CA ASP A 17 23.59 -13.53 2.03
C ASP A 17 23.81 -13.33 3.53
N ALA A 18 24.89 -13.90 4.05
CA ALA A 18 25.21 -13.82 5.48
C ALA A 18 25.61 -12.41 5.92
N SER A 19 25.94 -11.51 4.99
CA SER A 19 26.25 -10.11 5.29
C SER A 19 25.01 -9.23 5.39
N LEU A 20 23.84 -9.70 4.92
CA LEU A 20 22.60 -8.93 5.00
C LEU A 20 22.13 -8.80 6.45
N SER A 21 21.96 -7.57 6.89
CA SER A 21 21.24 -7.21 8.13
C SER A 21 20.25 -6.12 7.83
N VAL A 22 19.02 -6.26 8.29
CA VAL A 22 17.94 -5.31 8.02
C VAL A 22 17.37 -4.77 9.34
N GLU A 23 17.34 -3.43 9.45
CA GLU A 23 16.62 -2.72 10.51
C GLU A 23 15.32 -2.17 9.93
N LEU A 24 14.17 -2.64 10.39
CA LEU A 24 12.88 -2.06 10.03
C LEU A 24 12.39 -1.19 11.18
N VAL A 25 12.25 0.12 10.91
CA VAL A 25 11.82 1.11 11.89
C VAL A 25 10.38 1.54 11.60
N GLU A 26 9.51 1.43 12.60
CA GLU A 26 8.09 1.81 12.54
C GLU A 26 7.76 2.72 13.73
N SER A 27 7.18 3.88 13.46
CA SER A 27 6.77 4.83 14.50
C SER A 27 5.56 4.36 15.31
N GLY A 28 4.73 3.52 14.74
CA GLY A 28 3.59 2.90 15.41
C GLY A 28 4.00 1.82 16.42
N PRO A 29 3.08 1.43 17.32
CA PRO A 29 3.37 0.48 18.40
C PRO A 29 3.62 -0.96 17.91
N ARG A 30 3.37 -1.26 16.64
CA ARG A 30 3.55 -2.56 16.01
C ARG A 30 3.68 -2.42 14.49
N LEU A 31 4.08 -3.46 13.80
CA LEU A 31 4.08 -3.50 12.34
C LEU A 31 2.65 -3.37 11.81
N LEU A 32 2.47 -2.64 10.72
CA LEU A 32 1.18 -2.45 10.05
C LEU A 32 0.06 -2.01 11.02
N PRO A 33 0.21 -0.89 11.77
CA PRO A 33 -0.71 -0.53 12.85
C PRO A 33 -2.16 -0.34 12.39
N GLY A 34 -2.40 -0.04 11.12
CA GLY A 34 -3.73 0.08 10.52
C GLY A 34 -4.39 -1.24 10.09
N LEU A 35 -3.69 -2.40 10.23
CA LEU A 35 -4.19 -3.71 9.86
C LEU A 35 -4.34 -4.61 11.11
N PRO A 36 -5.00 -5.79 11.01
CA PRO A 36 -5.18 -6.69 12.15
C PRO A 36 -3.85 -7.09 12.83
N PRO A 37 -3.79 -7.17 14.19
CA PRO A 37 -2.55 -7.47 14.92
C PRO A 37 -1.90 -8.82 14.58
N ALA A 38 -2.69 -9.77 14.10
CA ALA A 38 -2.19 -11.09 13.70
C ALA A 38 -1.11 -11.02 12.61
N LEU A 39 -1.11 -9.95 11.77
CA LEU A 39 -0.06 -9.76 10.77
C LEU A 39 1.29 -9.45 11.41
N ASP A 40 1.32 -8.61 12.44
CA ASP A 40 2.58 -8.28 13.14
C ASP A 40 3.23 -9.55 13.70
N ALA A 41 2.46 -10.37 14.41
CA ALA A 41 2.96 -11.62 15.00
C ALA A 41 3.46 -12.60 13.93
N ASP A 42 2.71 -12.77 12.84
CA ASP A 42 3.10 -13.71 11.78
C ASP A 42 4.31 -13.23 10.99
N LEU A 43 4.42 -11.93 10.70
CA LEU A 43 5.58 -11.33 10.04
C LEU A 43 6.85 -11.47 10.87
N ARG A 44 6.78 -11.23 12.19
CA ARG A 44 7.93 -11.43 13.11
C ARG A 44 8.37 -12.89 13.09
N ARG A 45 7.42 -13.83 13.24
CA ARG A 45 7.71 -15.27 13.18
C ARG A 45 8.37 -15.69 11.86
N LEU A 46 7.89 -15.17 10.72
CA LEU A 46 8.49 -15.45 9.41
C LEU A 46 9.90 -14.89 9.27
N CYS A 47 10.25 -13.84 10.00
CA CYS A 47 11.57 -13.23 9.98
C CYS A 47 12.55 -13.83 10.99
N GLU A 48 12.11 -14.67 11.96
CA GLU A 48 12.98 -15.29 12.96
C GLU A 48 14.24 -15.95 12.40
N PRO A 49 14.21 -16.63 11.22
CA PRO A 49 15.42 -17.24 10.64
C PRO A 49 16.39 -16.25 10.02
N TYR A 50 16.06 -14.96 9.93
CA TYR A 50 16.82 -13.97 9.17
C TYR A 50 17.35 -12.86 10.09
N ALA A 51 18.44 -12.20 9.68
CA ALA A 51 18.99 -11.05 10.40
C ALA A 51 18.14 -9.78 10.19
N VAL A 52 16.90 -9.82 10.72
CA VAL A 52 15.94 -8.71 10.64
C VAL A 52 15.57 -8.25 12.06
N ASN A 53 15.83 -6.99 12.35
CA ASN A 53 15.45 -6.34 13.59
C ASN A 53 14.25 -5.41 13.36
N PHE A 54 13.24 -5.49 14.23
CA PHE A 54 12.06 -4.64 14.22
C PHE A 54 12.09 -3.65 15.37
N ARG A 55 12.15 -2.35 15.05
CA ARG A 55 12.05 -1.24 15.99
C ARG A 55 10.69 -0.57 15.83
N THR A 56 9.74 -0.97 16.66
CA THR A 56 8.41 -0.35 16.74
C THR A 56 8.37 0.73 17.80
N ALA A 57 7.32 1.57 17.78
CA ALA A 57 7.21 2.76 18.64
C ALA A 57 8.45 3.69 18.56
N THR A 58 9.12 3.71 17.40
CA THR A 58 10.40 4.39 17.19
C THR A 58 10.28 5.38 16.04
N ALA A 59 10.45 6.67 16.32
CA ALA A 59 10.41 7.72 15.33
C ALA A 59 11.81 8.00 14.75
N ILE A 60 11.88 8.29 13.46
CA ILE A 60 13.10 8.74 12.77
C ILE A 60 13.14 10.26 12.79
N ALA A 61 14.23 10.84 13.26
CA ALA A 61 14.47 12.28 13.28
C ALA A 61 15.20 12.79 12.02
N ALA A 62 16.10 11.98 11.43
CA ALA A 62 16.85 12.37 10.25
C ALA A 62 17.39 11.16 9.49
N VAL A 63 17.55 11.32 8.18
CA VAL A 63 18.22 10.38 7.27
C VAL A 63 19.44 11.04 6.68
N SER A 64 20.55 10.32 6.58
CA SER A 64 21.82 10.78 6.00
C SER A 64 22.42 9.68 5.13
N ALA A 65 23.53 9.99 4.42
CA ALA A 65 24.28 8.99 3.66
C ALA A 65 24.89 7.88 4.53
N GLN A 66 25.06 8.12 5.84
CA GLN A 66 25.65 7.16 6.78
C GLN A 66 24.60 6.33 7.54
N GLY A 67 23.33 6.58 7.32
CA GLY A 67 22.22 5.89 7.98
C GLY A 67 21.16 6.82 8.56
N VAL A 68 20.48 6.39 9.59
CA VAL A 68 19.37 7.11 10.19
C VAL A 68 19.64 7.48 11.64
N ARG A 69 19.11 8.62 12.08
CA ARG A 69 19.09 9.04 13.47
C ARG A 69 17.66 8.96 14.00
N LEU A 70 17.49 8.21 15.07
CA LEU A 70 16.22 8.06 15.76
C LEU A 70 15.90 9.30 16.62
N ALA A 71 14.65 9.48 16.99
CA ALA A 71 14.23 10.64 17.76
C ALA A 71 14.87 10.69 19.18
N GLU A 72 15.11 9.53 19.79
CA GLU A 72 15.84 9.43 21.06
C GLU A 72 17.35 9.63 20.95
N GLY A 73 17.90 9.90 19.76
CA GLY A 73 19.30 10.21 19.52
C GLY A 73 20.15 9.06 18.99
N THR A 74 19.70 7.81 19.11
CA THR A 74 20.41 6.64 18.58
C THR A 74 20.69 6.78 17.07
N ARG A 75 21.88 6.40 16.66
CA ARG A 75 22.27 6.34 15.24
C ARG A 75 22.36 4.90 14.78
N LEU A 76 21.61 4.57 13.72
CA LEU A 76 21.68 3.29 13.03
C LEU A 76 22.47 3.50 11.74
N ARG A 77 23.62 2.84 11.61
CA ARG A 77 24.40 2.87 10.35
C ARG A 77 23.68 2.01 9.32
N SER A 78 23.61 2.48 8.09
CA SER A 78 23.07 1.70 6.98
C SER A 78 23.76 2.11 5.67
N GLU A 79 24.02 1.15 4.82
CA GLU A 79 24.54 1.37 3.46
C GLU A 79 23.43 1.76 2.50
N LEU A 80 22.21 1.29 2.76
CA LEU A 80 21.01 1.62 1.99
C LEU A 80 19.83 1.89 2.93
N THR A 81 19.17 3.03 2.74
CA THR A 81 17.93 3.37 3.44
C THR A 81 16.77 3.42 2.45
N LEU A 82 15.77 2.57 2.65
CA LEU A 82 14.52 2.59 1.90
C LEU A 82 13.46 3.37 2.68
N TRP A 83 13.15 4.59 2.24
CA TRP A 83 12.15 5.43 2.89
C TRP A 83 10.74 5.09 2.41
N THR A 84 9.91 4.56 3.31
CA THR A 84 8.54 4.13 3.02
C THR A 84 7.52 4.69 4.04
N ALA A 85 7.85 5.80 4.69
CA ALA A 85 7.08 6.36 5.80
C ALA A 85 5.81 7.13 5.37
N GLY A 86 5.27 6.87 4.19
CA GLY A 86 4.03 7.44 3.70
C GLY A 86 4.21 8.49 2.61
N LEU A 87 3.11 9.16 2.29
CA LEU A 87 3.02 10.14 1.22
C LEU A 87 3.05 11.56 1.80
N ALA A 88 3.75 12.46 1.11
CA ALA A 88 3.67 13.89 1.35
C ALA A 88 2.96 14.58 0.18
N PRO A 89 2.16 15.63 0.44
CA PRO A 89 1.53 16.39 -0.62
C PRO A 89 2.60 17.15 -1.42
N PRO A 90 2.50 17.18 -2.77
CA PRO A 90 3.41 17.98 -3.57
C PRO A 90 3.18 19.48 -3.29
N PRO A 91 4.25 20.32 -3.27
CA PRO A 91 4.16 21.76 -3.03
C PRO A 91 3.18 22.47 -3.97
N LEU A 92 3.07 22.01 -5.21
CA LEU A 92 2.14 22.51 -6.23
C LEU A 92 0.70 22.70 -5.72
N LEU A 93 0.21 21.78 -4.87
CA LEU A 93 -1.16 21.89 -4.36
C LEU A 93 -1.37 23.12 -3.50
N ARG A 94 -0.36 23.52 -2.75
CA ARG A 94 -0.38 24.74 -1.93
C ARG A 94 -0.14 26.00 -2.79
N GLU A 95 0.84 25.94 -3.66
CA GLU A 95 1.21 27.05 -4.56
C GLU A 95 0.06 27.41 -5.50
N SER A 96 -0.71 26.44 -5.98
CA SER A 96 -1.90 26.66 -6.81
C SER A 96 -3.16 27.07 -6.03
N GLY A 97 -3.10 27.16 -4.70
CA GLY A 97 -4.25 27.47 -3.86
C GLY A 97 -5.29 26.35 -3.72
N LEU A 98 -4.98 25.14 -4.19
CA LEU A 98 -5.84 23.94 -4.06
C LEU A 98 -5.81 23.38 -2.64
N ALA A 99 -4.72 23.56 -1.92
CA ALA A 99 -4.53 23.15 -0.53
C ALA A 99 -4.38 24.35 0.38
N ARG A 100 -5.33 24.57 1.30
CA ARG A 100 -5.27 25.62 2.32
C ARG A 100 -5.16 25.07 3.73
N SER A 101 -5.44 23.78 3.91
CA SER A 101 -5.27 23.08 5.18
C SER A 101 -3.79 22.88 5.54
N ALA A 102 -3.49 22.69 6.83
CA ALA A 102 -2.13 22.42 7.31
C ALA A 102 -1.55 21.12 6.71
N GLN A 103 -2.39 20.13 6.38
CA GLN A 103 -1.97 18.88 5.79
C GLN A 103 -1.41 19.02 4.37
N GLY A 104 -1.75 20.10 3.65
CA GLY A 104 -1.22 20.39 2.31
C GLY A 104 -1.81 19.58 1.15
N TRP A 105 -2.81 18.73 1.40
CA TRP A 105 -3.59 18.04 0.37
C TRP A 105 -4.67 18.97 -0.21
N ALA A 106 -5.08 18.73 -1.46
CA ALA A 106 -6.13 19.53 -2.08
C ALA A 106 -7.47 19.32 -1.40
N ASP A 107 -8.04 20.41 -0.89
CA ASP A 107 -9.34 20.39 -0.20
C ASP A 107 -10.48 20.21 -1.23
N VAL A 108 -11.19 19.09 -1.16
CA VAL A 108 -12.30 18.80 -2.07
C VAL A 108 -13.63 18.60 -1.36
N ARG A 109 -14.71 18.85 -2.11
CA ARG A 109 -16.09 18.47 -1.73
C ARG A 109 -16.25 16.94 -1.91
N PRO A 110 -17.32 16.34 -1.37
CA PRO A 110 -17.61 14.92 -1.63
C PRO A 110 -17.69 14.56 -3.10
N THR A 111 -17.97 15.54 -3.97
CA THR A 111 -18.06 15.42 -5.43
C THR A 111 -16.70 15.44 -6.14
N LEU A 112 -15.59 15.47 -5.40
CA LEU A 112 -14.22 15.64 -5.90
C LEU A 112 -13.94 17.01 -6.54
N GLN A 113 -14.90 17.91 -6.53
CA GLN A 113 -14.72 19.30 -6.92
C GLN A 113 -13.91 20.04 -5.85
N SER A 114 -12.96 20.88 -6.24
CA SER A 114 -12.20 21.72 -5.33
C SER A 114 -13.14 22.58 -4.47
N ARG A 115 -12.76 22.83 -3.21
CA ARG A 115 -13.47 23.79 -2.34
C ARG A 115 -13.20 25.23 -2.71
N HIS A 116 -12.16 25.47 -3.49
CA HIS A 116 -11.64 26.82 -3.77
C HIS A 116 -11.86 27.25 -5.22
N PHE A 117 -12.06 26.29 -6.13
CA PHE A 117 -12.25 26.53 -7.56
C PHE A 117 -13.37 25.62 -8.10
N ASP A 118 -14.44 26.20 -8.56
CA ASP A 118 -15.61 25.43 -9.01
C ASP A 118 -15.39 24.63 -10.32
N ASN A 119 -14.42 25.04 -11.14
CA ASN A 119 -14.06 24.39 -12.39
C ASN A 119 -12.90 23.38 -12.25
N VAL A 120 -12.41 23.09 -11.03
CA VAL A 120 -11.32 22.18 -10.78
C VAL A 120 -11.80 20.95 -10.03
N PHE A 121 -11.46 19.78 -10.55
CA PHE A 121 -11.70 18.47 -9.90
C PHE A 121 -10.37 17.81 -9.57
N VAL A 122 -10.25 17.25 -8.36
CA VAL A 122 -9.04 16.58 -7.89
C VAL A 122 -9.38 15.17 -7.46
N ALA A 123 -8.60 14.20 -7.93
CA ALA A 123 -8.82 12.79 -7.67
C ALA A 123 -7.55 12.10 -7.14
N GLY A 124 -7.71 10.89 -6.60
CA GLY A 124 -6.63 10.06 -6.11
C GLY A 124 -5.97 10.60 -4.84
N ASP A 125 -4.69 10.31 -4.67
CA ASP A 125 -3.95 10.60 -3.45
C ASP A 125 -3.80 12.11 -3.16
N ALA A 126 -3.93 12.95 -4.17
CA ALA A 126 -3.89 14.40 -4.02
C ALA A 126 -5.14 14.97 -3.33
N ALA A 127 -6.28 14.29 -3.40
CA ALA A 127 -7.56 14.77 -2.89
C ALA A 127 -7.71 14.52 -1.38
N GLN A 128 -8.09 15.56 -0.64
CA GLN A 128 -8.50 15.48 0.76
C GLN A 128 -10.02 15.57 0.87
N LEU A 129 -10.66 14.43 0.95
CA LEU A 129 -12.10 14.35 1.18
C LEU A 129 -12.46 14.67 2.63
N PRO A 130 -13.67 15.18 2.92
CA PRO A 130 -14.15 15.42 4.29
C PRO A 130 -14.14 14.17 5.16
N ARG A 131 -14.47 13.02 4.58
CA ARG A 131 -14.27 11.71 5.17
C ARG A 131 -13.04 11.08 4.56
N ALA A 132 -12.03 10.78 5.40
CA ALA A 132 -10.78 10.19 4.97
C ALA A 132 -11.00 8.88 4.18
N VAL A 133 -10.35 8.77 3.05
CA VAL A 133 -10.31 7.58 2.20
C VAL A 133 -8.86 7.11 2.10
N ALA A 134 -8.65 5.80 2.18
CA ALA A 134 -7.31 5.25 2.05
C ALA A 134 -6.69 5.61 0.69
N LYS A 135 -5.45 6.09 0.72
CA LYS A 135 -4.67 6.41 -0.48
C LYS A 135 -4.18 5.11 -1.12
N GLN A 136 -4.96 4.63 -2.08
CA GLN A 136 -4.78 3.33 -2.75
C GLN A 136 -5.17 3.46 -4.23
N ALA A 137 -4.49 2.69 -5.09
CA ALA A 137 -4.68 2.75 -6.54
C ALA A 137 -6.14 2.60 -7.00
N TYR A 138 -6.91 1.66 -6.41
CA TYR A 138 -8.31 1.50 -6.83
C TYR A 138 -9.20 2.67 -6.42
N ASN A 139 -8.95 3.28 -5.27
CA ASN A 139 -9.68 4.49 -4.88
C ASN A 139 -9.33 5.64 -5.82
N ALA A 140 -8.06 5.75 -6.22
CA ALA A 140 -7.61 6.76 -7.17
C ALA A 140 -8.28 6.59 -8.54
N ILE A 141 -8.40 5.36 -9.05
CA ILE A 141 -9.06 5.04 -10.32
C ILE A 141 -10.57 5.36 -10.25
N ASP A 142 -11.25 4.91 -9.19
CA ASP A 142 -12.68 5.18 -9.01
C ASP A 142 -12.96 6.68 -8.86
N MET A 143 -12.09 7.40 -8.14
CA MET A 143 -12.15 8.87 -8.03
C MET A 143 -11.91 9.53 -9.38
N GLY A 144 -10.93 9.09 -10.17
CA GLY A 144 -10.64 9.63 -11.50
C GLY A 144 -11.84 9.51 -12.43
N ALA A 145 -12.46 8.33 -12.48
CA ALA A 145 -13.66 8.10 -13.28
C ALA A 145 -14.82 9.02 -12.84
N LEU A 146 -15.05 9.15 -11.54
CA LEU A 146 -16.10 10.04 -11.03
C LEU A 146 -15.77 11.52 -11.27
N ALA A 147 -14.52 11.94 -11.09
CA ALA A 147 -14.10 13.32 -11.34
C ALA A 147 -14.34 13.72 -12.78
N ALA A 148 -13.99 12.86 -13.76
CA ALA A 148 -14.26 13.07 -15.17
C ALA A 148 -15.77 13.15 -15.47
N ALA A 149 -16.56 12.24 -14.91
CA ALA A 149 -18.02 12.26 -15.05
C ALA A 149 -18.63 13.54 -14.43
N ASN A 150 -18.14 13.99 -13.29
CA ASN A 150 -18.59 15.20 -12.63
C ASN A 150 -18.16 16.47 -13.37
N ALA A 151 -16.98 16.49 -13.98
CA ALA A 151 -16.57 17.59 -14.86
C ALA A 151 -17.53 17.74 -16.06
N ALA A 152 -17.89 16.63 -16.71
CA ALA A 152 -18.88 16.64 -17.80
C ALA A 152 -20.29 17.06 -17.32
N ARG A 153 -20.69 16.67 -16.10
CA ARG A 153 -21.94 17.12 -15.49
C ARG A 153 -21.93 18.62 -15.19
N PHE A 154 -20.82 19.13 -14.68
CA PHE A 154 -20.63 20.54 -14.38
C PHE A 154 -20.78 21.40 -15.65
N LEU A 155 -20.10 21.02 -16.73
CA LEU A 155 -20.20 21.71 -18.03
C LEU A 155 -21.62 21.66 -18.60
N GLY A 156 -22.36 20.59 -18.35
CA GLY A 156 -23.76 20.44 -18.79
C GLY A 156 -24.80 20.98 -17.79
N GLY A 157 -24.41 21.72 -16.76
CA GLY A 157 -25.33 22.27 -15.75
C GLY A 157 -26.07 21.23 -14.92
N ARG A 158 -25.56 19.99 -14.82
CA ARG A 158 -26.19 18.88 -14.12
C ARG A 158 -25.65 18.72 -12.70
N ALA A 159 -26.46 18.18 -11.78
CA ALA A 159 -26.04 17.91 -10.40
C ALA A 159 -24.86 16.95 -10.33
N LEU A 160 -23.85 17.31 -9.50
CA LEU A 160 -22.65 16.50 -9.28
C LEU A 160 -22.96 15.33 -8.33
N GLN A 161 -22.26 14.22 -8.54
CA GLN A 161 -22.41 13.01 -7.73
C GLN A 161 -21.31 12.90 -6.67
N PRO A 162 -21.64 12.51 -5.41
CA PRO A 162 -20.64 12.30 -4.38
C PRO A 162 -19.88 10.98 -4.58
N PHE A 163 -18.59 10.98 -4.22
CA PHE A 163 -17.78 9.78 -4.16
C PHE A 163 -18.23 8.89 -2.99
N LYS A 164 -18.46 7.63 -3.29
CA LYS A 164 -18.80 6.59 -2.30
C LYS A 164 -17.73 5.50 -2.37
N PRO A 165 -16.76 5.47 -1.43
CA PRO A 165 -15.73 4.45 -1.44
C PRO A 165 -16.35 3.07 -1.19
N ALA A 166 -16.05 2.11 -2.05
CA ALA A 166 -16.42 0.71 -1.84
C ALA A 166 -15.37 0.04 -0.91
N PRO A 167 -15.80 -0.77 0.08
CA PRO A 167 -14.87 -1.60 0.85
C PRO A 167 -14.13 -2.54 -0.09
N LYS A 168 -12.81 -2.52 -0.02
CA LYS A 168 -11.95 -3.40 -0.84
C LYS A 168 -10.99 -4.13 0.08
N PRO A 169 -10.76 -5.44 -0.15
CA PRO A 169 -9.75 -6.17 0.60
C PRO A 169 -8.36 -5.64 0.26
N VAL A 170 -7.44 -5.77 1.22
CA VAL A 170 -6.03 -5.40 1.05
C VAL A 170 -5.21 -6.66 0.86
N LEU A 171 -4.39 -6.70 -0.18
CA LEU A 171 -3.39 -7.75 -0.41
C LEU A 171 -2.02 -7.22 -0.01
N VAL A 172 -1.39 -7.87 0.97
CA VAL A 172 -0.02 -7.57 1.42
C VAL A 172 0.86 -8.75 1.04
N ALA A 173 1.78 -8.56 0.10
CA ALA A 173 2.74 -9.58 -0.31
C ALA A 173 4.06 -9.43 0.44
N PHE A 174 4.50 -10.49 1.09
CA PHE A 174 5.77 -10.55 1.80
C PHE A 174 6.76 -11.44 1.01
N GLY A 175 7.22 -10.94 -0.13
CA GLY A 175 8.08 -11.66 -1.06
C GLY A 175 7.47 -12.98 -1.51
N ASP A 176 8.27 -14.04 -1.40
CA ASP A 176 7.85 -15.45 -1.61
C ASP A 176 7.57 -16.20 -0.30
N LEU A 177 7.63 -15.52 0.83
CA LEU A 177 7.40 -16.14 2.14
C LEU A 177 5.92 -16.25 2.48
N GLN A 178 5.13 -15.22 2.21
CA GLN A 178 3.70 -15.20 2.47
C GLN A 178 2.98 -14.07 1.74
N THR A 179 1.69 -14.26 1.47
CA THR A 179 0.79 -13.17 1.03
C THR A 179 -0.47 -13.21 1.88
N TYR A 180 -0.92 -12.04 2.30
CA TYR A 180 -2.08 -11.87 3.16
C TYR A 180 -3.20 -11.19 2.39
N LEU A 181 -4.41 -11.74 2.48
CA LEU A 181 -5.66 -11.09 2.11
C LEU A 181 -6.36 -10.62 3.37
N VAL A 182 -6.51 -9.31 3.49
CA VAL A 182 -7.14 -8.67 4.65
C VAL A 182 -8.49 -8.10 4.25
N ALA A 183 -9.56 -8.59 4.86
CA ALA A 183 -10.94 -8.12 4.69
C ALA A 183 -11.52 -7.79 6.07
N GLY A 184 -11.54 -6.51 6.42
CA GLY A 184 -11.92 -6.06 7.75
C GLY A 184 -11.01 -6.67 8.83
N ARG A 185 -11.55 -7.52 9.70
CA ARG A 185 -10.79 -8.22 10.75
C ARG A 185 -10.26 -9.60 10.31
N THR A 186 -10.75 -10.11 9.18
CA THR A 186 -10.36 -11.43 8.67
C THR A 186 -9.05 -11.32 7.90
N VAL A 187 -8.10 -12.19 8.21
CA VAL A 187 -6.83 -12.33 7.52
C VAL A 187 -6.68 -13.77 7.05
N LEU A 188 -6.55 -13.92 5.74
CA LEU A 188 -6.18 -15.20 5.11
C LEU A 188 -4.73 -15.08 4.65
N ALA A 189 -3.93 -16.10 4.91
CA ALA A 189 -2.52 -16.15 4.55
C ALA A 189 -2.28 -17.35 3.62
N SER A 190 -1.68 -17.09 2.46
CA SER A 190 -1.25 -18.12 1.51
C SER A 190 -0.29 -17.53 0.50
N GLN A 191 0.72 -18.27 0.11
CA GLN A 191 1.65 -17.85 -0.95
C GLN A 191 0.95 -17.77 -2.32
N VAL A 192 -0.08 -18.56 -2.56
CA VAL A 192 -0.89 -18.53 -3.79
C VAL A 192 -1.56 -17.19 -4.03
N LEU A 193 -1.86 -16.45 -2.97
CA LEU A 193 -2.43 -15.10 -3.07
C LEU A 193 -1.51 -14.07 -3.74
N ALA A 194 -0.21 -14.34 -3.87
CA ALA A 194 0.71 -13.51 -4.63
C ALA A 194 0.34 -13.46 -6.12
N ALA A 195 -0.11 -14.60 -6.69
CA ALA A 195 -0.61 -14.64 -8.06
C ALA A 195 -1.92 -13.84 -8.20
N ALA A 196 -2.80 -13.90 -7.21
CA ALA A 196 -4.02 -13.09 -7.20
C ALA A 196 -3.69 -11.58 -7.14
N LYS A 197 -2.70 -11.18 -6.34
CA LYS A 197 -2.23 -9.77 -6.29
C LYS A 197 -1.71 -9.30 -7.65
N GLU A 198 -0.87 -10.12 -8.31
CA GLU A 198 -0.39 -9.81 -9.66
C GLU A 198 -1.54 -9.75 -10.67
N GLY A 199 -2.52 -10.67 -10.57
CA GLY A 199 -3.73 -10.66 -11.40
C GLY A 199 -4.51 -9.35 -11.29
N VAL A 200 -4.72 -8.85 -10.07
CA VAL A 200 -5.37 -7.56 -9.84
C VAL A 200 -4.57 -6.42 -10.48
N HIS A 201 -3.24 -6.40 -10.30
CA HIS A 201 -2.38 -5.39 -10.90
C HIS A 201 -2.47 -5.40 -12.43
N GLN A 202 -2.38 -6.58 -13.05
CA GLN A 202 -2.46 -6.72 -14.51
C GLN A 202 -3.85 -6.32 -15.04
N ALA A 203 -4.94 -6.63 -14.33
CA ALA A 203 -6.28 -6.19 -14.72
C ALA A 203 -6.39 -4.66 -14.78
N PHE A 204 -5.81 -3.94 -13.80
CA PHE A 204 -5.76 -2.48 -13.84
C PHE A 204 -4.89 -1.94 -14.97
N MET A 205 -3.73 -2.55 -15.21
CA MET A 205 -2.85 -2.12 -16.31
C MET A 205 -3.51 -2.33 -17.69
N LEU A 206 -4.30 -3.40 -17.83
CA LEU A 206 -5.09 -3.64 -19.06
C LEU A 206 -6.16 -2.57 -19.27
N GLN A 207 -6.87 -2.14 -18.21
CA GLN A 207 -7.87 -1.08 -18.30
C GLN A 207 -7.28 0.28 -18.73
N MET A 208 -6.02 0.54 -18.37
CA MET A 208 -5.32 1.79 -18.66
C MET A 208 -4.43 1.71 -19.92
N ALA A 209 -4.40 0.59 -20.61
CA ALA A 209 -3.50 0.39 -21.74
C ALA A 209 -3.85 1.32 -22.93
N PRO A 210 -2.91 2.13 -23.44
CA PRO A 210 -3.17 3.09 -24.51
C PRO A 210 -3.64 2.43 -25.84
N GLY A 211 -3.17 1.21 -26.12
CA GLY A 211 -3.55 0.42 -27.28
C GLY A 211 -4.79 -0.44 -27.09
N GLY A 212 -5.49 -0.27 -25.96
CA GLY A 212 -6.62 -1.09 -25.57
C GLY A 212 -6.23 -2.46 -24.97
N VAL A 213 -7.23 -3.15 -24.44
CA VAL A 213 -7.07 -4.42 -23.69
C VAL A 213 -6.42 -5.49 -24.57
N VAL A 214 -6.84 -5.61 -25.83
CA VAL A 214 -6.39 -6.69 -26.73
C VAL A 214 -4.89 -6.64 -27.00
N SER A 215 -4.32 -5.45 -27.22
CA SER A 215 -2.89 -5.27 -27.49
C SER A 215 -2.01 -5.57 -26.26
N ALA A 216 -2.54 -5.37 -25.06
CA ALA A 216 -1.81 -5.58 -23.80
C ALA A 216 -1.94 -7.02 -23.24
N LEU A 217 -2.91 -7.81 -23.70
CA LEU A 217 -3.19 -9.17 -23.23
C LEU A 217 -1.96 -10.11 -23.23
N PRO A 218 -1.17 -10.22 -24.33
CA PRO A 218 -0.05 -11.14 -24.37
C PRO A 218 1.01 -10.85 -23.29
N ALA A 219 1.33 -9.55 -23.11
CA ALA A 219 2.28 -9.14 -22.09
C ALA A 219 1.77 -9.37 -20.65
N ALA A 220 0.49 -9.10 -20.41
CA ALA A 220 -0.16 -9.38 -19.14
C ALA A 220 -0.20 -10.88 -18.83
N ALA A 221 -0.58 -11.70 -19.80
CA ALA A 221 -0.61 -13.15 -19.66
C ALA A 221 0.79 -13.73 -19.37
N GLY A 222 1.83 -13.23 -20.05
CA GLY A 222 3.21 -13.63 -19.80
C GLY A 222 3.67 -13.30 -18.37
N ARG A 223 3.36 -12.10 -17.87
CA ARG A 223 3.68 -11.70 -16.47
C ARG A 223 2.92 -12.54 -15.45
N LEU A 224 1.62 -12.74 -15.65
CA LEU A 224 0.79 -13.60 -14.80
C LEU A 224 1.33 -15.03 -14.75
N TRP A 225 1.69 -15.58 -15.90
CA TRP A 225 2.27 -16.94 -15.98
C TRP A 225 3.61 -17.03 -15.25
N GLN A 226 4.49 -16.04 -15.39
CA GLN A 226 5.77 -16.00 -14.68
C GLN A 226 5.58 -15.90 -13.16
N SER A 227 4.67 -15.04 -12.70
CA SER A 227 4.34 -14.90 -11.28
C SER A 227 3.73 -16.17 -10.73
N TRP A 228 2.78 -16.76 -11.46
CA TRP A 228 2.12 -18.00 -11.07
C TRP A 228 3.13 -19.16 -10.99
N ARG A 229 3.99 -19.31 -12.00
CA ARG A 229 5.02 -20.37 -12.03
C ARG A 229 6.05 -20.21 -10.91
N ARG A 230 6.42 -19.00 -10.55
CA ARG A 230 7.42 -18.74 -9.49
C ARG A 230 6.87 -18.85 -8.09
N LEU A 231 5.64 -18.41 -7.87
CA LEU A 231 5.07 -18.21 -6.54
C LEU A 231 3.98 -19.23 -6.19
N ALA A 232 3.16 -19.63 -7.14
CA ALA A 232 2.01 -20.48 -6.88
C ALA A 232 2.23 -21.96 -7.25
N LEU A 233 2.92 -22.26 -8.35
CA LEU A 233 3.06 -23.64 -8.83
C LEU A 233 3.75 -24.56 -7.81
N PRO A 234 4.85 -24.17 -7.14
CA PRO A 234 5.47 -24.99 -6.12
C PRO A 234 4.57 -25.28 -4.91
N GLN A 235 3.59 -24.44 -4.67
CA GLN A 235 2.70 -24.46 -3.50
C GLN A 235 1.37 -25.16 -3.78
N LEU A 236 0.93 -25.25 -5.04
CA LEU A 236 -0.27 -26.01 -5.41
C LEU A 236 -0.16 -27.52 -5.14
N LEU A 237 1.05 -27.99 -4.95
CA LEU A 237 1.30 -29.37 -4.53
C LEU A 237 1.04 -29.58 -3.03
N SER A 238 0.82 -28.52 -2.26
CA SER A 238 0.46 -28.55 -0.85
C SER A 238 -0.77 -27.64 -0.63
N LEU A 239 -1.95 -28.21 -0.81
CA LEU A 239 -3.25 -27.56 -0.51
C LEU A 239 -3.39 -27.16 0.98
N ALA A 240 -2.36 -27.41 1.80
CA ALA A 240 -2.33 -27.17 3.23
C ALA A 240 -2.01 -25.74 3.66
N ASP A 241 -1.63 -24.84 2.74
CA ASP A 241 -1.08 -23.52 3.10
C ASP A 241 -2.10 -22.39 3.27
N PHE A 242 -3.38 -22.63 2.98
CA PHE A 242 -4.42 -21.65 3.30
C PHE A 242 -4.73 -21.69 4.79
N ARG A 243 -4.31 -20.66 5.51
CA ARG A 243 -4.62 -20.51 6.92
C ARG A 243 -5.28 -19.17 7.21
N LYS A 244 -6.30 -19.22 8.05
CA LYS A 244 -6.87 -18.03 8.67
C LYS A 244 -6.03 -17.70 9.90
N LEU A 245 -5.49 -16.49 9.95
CA LEU A 245 -4.81 -16.01 11.15
C LEU A 245 -5.82 -15.77 12.28
N PRO A 246 -5.46 -16.08 13.54
CA PRO A 246 -6.37 -15.89 14.65
C PRO A 246 -6.76 -14.42 14.82
N ASP A 247 -8.02 -14.18 15.18
CA ASP A 247 -8.50 -12.87 15.61
C ASP A 247 -7.86 -12.56 16.98
N CYS A 248 -6.72 -11.87 16.97
CA CYS A 248 -6.14 -11.38 18.21
C CYS A 248 -7.08 -10.32 18.80
N LYS A 249 -7.81 -10.69 19.87
CA LYS A 249 -8.51 -9.71 20.70
C LYS A 249 -7.46 -8.76 21.29
N PRO A 250 -7.69 -7.44 21.31
CA PRO A 250 -6.78 -6.54 22.00
C PRO A 250 -6.66 -7.02 23.46
N VAL A 251 -5.42 -7.23 23.90
CA VAL A 251 -5.15 -7.48 25.32
C VAL A 251 -5.67 -6.28 26.08
N ARG A 252 -6.74 -6.44 26.87
CA ARG A 252 -7.16 -5.41 27.81
C ARG A 252 -5.98 -5.23 28.77
N ARG A 253 -5.37 -4.04 28.76
CA ARG A 253 -4.47 -3.65 29.83
C ARG A 253 -5.29 -3.65 31.12
N LEU A 254 -4.93 -4.51 32.04
CA LEU A 254 -5.31 -4.43 33.44
C LEU A 254 -4.69 -3.18 34.06
#